data_41134d3bbd30650769b0201e190fb0e7
#
_entry.id   41134d3bbd30650769b0201e190fb0e7
#
_cell.length_a   1.000
_cell.length_b   1.000
_cell.length_c   1.000
_cell.angle_alpha   90.00
_cell.angle_beta   90.00
_cell.angle_gamma   90.00
#
_symmetry.space_group_name_H-M   'P 1'
#
loop_
_entity.id
_entity.type
_entity.pdbx_description
1 polymer ?
#
loop_
_entity_poly.entity_id
_entity_poly.type
_entity_poly.pdbx_seq_one_letter_code
_entity_poly.pdbx_strand_id
1 'polypeptide(L)'
;MSKLQKTKRILTALLHLFRPSWWKKNWQRVAWRFSLAILAFFICFRFIPVPFSAYMAQQKIGHLLQLDFSYSIKYDWVSLDEISPNMQLAVIAAEDQKFPNHWGFDFEAIQKAFKFNEKSRRTRGASTISQQTAKNLVLWHGQSWFRKGLEVPTTALIEI
;
A
#
# COMPACT_ATOMS: atom_id res chain seq x y z
N MET A 1 16.24 11.45 40.03
CA MET A 1 15.17 12.06 39.21
C MET A 1 13.92 11.25 39.40
N SER A 2 12.89 11.83 40.03
CA SER A 2 11.67 11.09 40.38
C SER A 2 10.88 10.69 39.11
N LYS A 3 10.11 9.57 39.18
CA LYS A 3 9.22 9.13 38.08
C LYS A 3 8.32 10.26 37.60
N LEU A 4 7.86 11.11 38.50
CA LEU A 4 7.00 12.27 38.22
C LEU A 4 7.68 13.33 37.34
N GLN A 5 8.99 13.55 37.50
CA GLN A 5 9.75 14.50 36.68
C GLN A 5 9.98 13.95 35.25
N LYS A 6 10.16 12.63 35.10
CA LYS A 6 10.24 11.98 33.78
C LYS A 6 8.91 12.10 33.02
N THR A 7 7.79 11.83 33.69
CA THR A 7 6.46 11.92 33.05
C THR A 7 6.11 13.36 32.64
N LYS A 8 6.42 14.36 33.47
CA LYS A 8 6.22 15.77 33.12
C LYS A 8 7.07 16.19 31.90
N ARG A 9 8.33 15.73 31.81
CA ARG A 9 9.19 16.01 30.64
C ARG A 9 8.65 15.39 29.36
N ILE A 10 8.17 14.15 29.42
CA ILE A 10 7.56 13.47 28.27
C ILE A 10 6.29 14.20 27.83
N LEU A 11 5.43 14.58 28.78
CA LEU A 11 4.19 15.29 28.47
C LEU A 11 4.45 16.67 27.85
N THR A 12 5.40 17.45 28.39
CA THR A 12 5.80 18.73 27.78
C THR A 12 6.43 18.57 26.41
N ALA A 13 7.24 17.53 26.18
CA ALA A 13 7.81 17.23 24.87
C ALA A 13 6.70 16.88 23.84
N LEU A 14 5.70 16.10 24.24
CA LEU A 14 4.55 15.77 23.38
C LEU A 14 3.71 17.00 23.05
N LEU A 15 3.47 17.88 24.04
CA LEU A 15 2.73 19.13 23.83
C LEU A 15 3.47 20.10 22.88
N HIS A 16 4.82 20.06 22.84
CA HIS A 16 5.59 20.84 21.89
C HIS A 16 5.36 20.42 20.43
N LEU A 17 5.02 19.15 20.18
CA LEU A 17 4.70 18.64 18.83
C LEU A 17 3.42 19.27 18.25
N PHE A 18 2.52 19.76 19.10
CA PHE A 18 1.27 20.42 18.66
C PHE A 18 1.43 21.92 18.42
N ARG A 19 2.61 22.52 18.63
CA ARG A 19 2.84 23.94 18.36
C ARG A 19 3.10 24.19 16.87
N PRO A 20 2.35 25.09 16.20
CA PRO A 20 2.55 25.41 14.79
C PRO A 20 3.96 25.91 14.47
N SER A 21 4.60 26.63 15.40
CA SER A 21 5.97 27.11 15.26
C SER A 21 7.01 25.99 15.19
N TRP A 22 6.78 24.87 15.90
CA TRP A 22 7.65 23.69 15.84
C TRP A 22 7.58 23.04 14.45
N TRP A 23 6.38 22.91 13.88
CA TRP A 23 6.19 22.35 12.53
C TRP A 23 6.83 23.23 11.47
N LYS A 24 6.65 24.56 11.51
CA LYS A 24 7.31 25.48 10.57
C LYS A 24 8.84 25.29 10.55
N LYS A 25 9.47 24.97 11.68
CA LYS A 25 10.92 24.79 11.80
C LYS A 25 11.39 23.38 11.44
N ASN A 26 10.57 22.35 11.66
CA ASN A 26 11.03 20.96 11.64
C ASN A 26 10.38 20.10 10.53
N TRP A 27 9.43 20.63 9.75
CA TRP A 27 8.66 19.85 8.78
C TRP A 27 9.54 19.09 7.78
N GLN A 28 10.66 19.69 7.31
CA GLN A 28 11.58 19.02 6.39
C GLN A 28 12.26 17.80 7.03
N ARG A 29 12.67 17.93 8.31
CA ARG A 29 13.27 16.80 9.05
C ARG A 29 12.27 15.69 9.30
N VAL A 30 11.02 16.06 9.61
CA VAL A 30 9.92 15.09 9.79
C VAL A 30 9.60 14.40 8.48
N ALA A 31 9.43 15.17 7.40
CA ALA A 31 9.17 14.64 6.07
C ALA A 31 10.28 13.67 5.61
N TRP A 32 11.54 14.06 5.79
CA TRP A 32 12.68 13.22 5.45
C TRP A 32 12.70 11.90 6.26
N ARG A 33 12.52 11.98 7.57
CA ARG A 33 12.46 10.77 8.42
C ARG A 33 11.28 9.88 8.06
N PHE A 34 10.14 10.48 7.75
CA PHE A 34 8.95 9.75 7.30
C PHE A 34 9.20 9.06 5.96
N SER A 35 9.81 9.74 4.99
CA SER A 35 10.19 9.13 3.70
C SER A 35 11.18 7.98 3.87
N LEU A 36 12.19 8.13 4.73
CA LEU A 36 13.12 7.05 5.05
C LEU A 36 12.42 5.86 5.73
N ALA A 37 11.47 6.11 6.63
CA ALA A 37 10.69 5.05 7.27
C ALA A 37 9.81 4.29 6.27
N ILE A 38 9.18 4.99 5.31
CA ILE A 38 8.43 4.38 4.22
C ILE A 38 9.37 3.51 3.36
N LEU A 39 10.50 4.04 2.94
CA LEU A 39 11.46 3.30 2.14
C LEU A 39 11.96 2.04 2.88
N ALA A 40 12.32 2.19 4.16
CA ALA A 40 12.74 1.06 4.99
C ALA A 40 11.62 0.01 5.14
N PHE A 41 10.36 0.44 5.26
CA PHE A 41 9.21 -0.46 5.28
C PHE A 41 9.15 -1.32 4.01
N PHE A 42 9.20 -0.71 2.82
CA PHE A 42 9.16 -1.46 1.56
C PHE A 42 10.37 -2.39 1.40
N ILE A 43 11.58 -1.93 1.75
CA ILE A 43 12.78 -2.77 1.73
C ILE A 43 12.66 -3.97 2.69
N CYS A 44 12.15 -3.77 3.89
CA CYS A 44 11.93 -4.87 4.85
C CYS A 44 10.96 -5.91 4.29
N PHE A 45 9.82 -5.48 3.76
CA PHE A 45 8.80 -6.39 3.23
C PHE A 45 9.13 -7.00 1.86
N ARG A 46 10.24 -6.62 1.26
CA ARG A 46 10.82 -7.36 0.14
C ARG A 46 11.37 -8.73 0.58
N PHE A 47 11.84 -8.84 1.82
CA PHE A 47 12.52 -10.05 2.34
C PHE A 47 11.71 -10.78 3.41
N ILE A 48 10.73 -10.14 4.00
CA ILE A 48 9.92 -10.67 5.10
C ILE A 48 8.48 -10.80 4.65
N PRO A 49 7.82 -11.95 4.85
CA PRO A 49 6.41 -12.10 4.55
C PRO A 49 5.56 -11.02 5.23
N VAL A 50 4.68 -10.41 4.46
CA VAL A 50 3.77 -9.39 4.99
C VAL A 50 2.71 -10.08 5.85
N PRO A 51 2.60 -9.79 7.15
CA PRO A 51 1.70 -10.54 8.04
C PRO A 51 0.22 -10.26 7.79
N PHE A 52 -0.11 -9.11 7.24
CA PHE A 52 -1.48 -8.74 6.82
C PHE A 52 -1.45 -7.58 5.83
N SER A 53 -2.48 -7.48 5.00
CA SER A 53 -2.62 -6.38 4.04
C SER A 53 -3.57 -5.29 4.56
N ALA A 54 -3.48 -4.09 3.98
CA ALA A 54 -4.41 -3.00 4.28
C ALA A 54 -5.87 -3.41 3.97
N TYR A 55 -6.08 -4.23 2.93
CA TYR A 55 -7.39 -4.79 2.63
C TYR A 55 -7.92 -5.69 3.75
N MET A 56 -7.08 -6.58 4.29
CA MET A 56 -7.45 -7.43 5.44
C MET A 56 -7.79 -6.59 6.67
N ALA A 57 -6.98 -5.56 6.96
CA ALA A 57 -7.25 -4.64 8.07
C ALA A 57 -8.59 -3.92 7.87
N GLN A 58 -8.88 -3.44 6.67
CA GLN A 58 -10.14 -2.78 6.35
C GLN A 58 -11.35 -3.71 6.56
N GLN A 59 -11.25 -4.96 6.10
CA GLN A 59 -12.31 -5.97 6.31
C GLN A 59 -12.54 -6.22 7.79
N LYS A 60 -11.47 -6.43 8.57
CA LYS A 60 -11.58 -6.66 10.01
C LYS A 60 -12.23 -5.48 10.74
N ILE A 61 -11.84 -4.25 10.40
CA ILE A 61 -12.42 -3.04 10.97
C ILE A 61 -13.89 -2.92 10.57
N GLY A 62 -14.24 -3.21 9.31
CA GLY A 62 -15.63 -3.18 8.83
C GLY A 62 -16.53 -4.12 9.62
N HIS A 63 -16.11 -5.35 9.86
CA HIS A 63 -16.85 -6.32 10.68
C HIS A 63 -16.96 -5.90 12.15
N LEU A 64 -15.87 -5.36 12.72
CA LEU A 64 -15.90 -4.82 14.10
C LEU A 64 -16.89 -3.67 14.25
N LEU A 65 -17.00 -2.77 13.27
CA LEU A 65 -17.97 -1.68 13.28
C LEU A 65 -19.42 -2.17 13.16
N GLN A 66 -19.63 -3.34 12.57
CA GLN A 66 -20.91 -4.04 12.49
C GLN A 66 -21.18 -4.94 13.71
N LEU A 67 -20.32 -4.89 14.74
CA LEU A 67 -20.35 -5.71 15.95
C LEU A 67 -20.24 -7.23 15.65
N ASP A 68 -19.70 -7.59 14.49
CA ASP A 68 -19.37 -8.97 14.14
C ASP A 68 -17.97 -9.32 14.63
N PHE A 69 -17.90 -9.85 15.85
CA PHE A 69 -16.66 -10.29 16.48
C PHE A 69 -16.24 -11.71 16.05
N SER A 70 -17.11 -12.43 15.33
CA SER A 70 -16.84 -13.80 14.88
C SER A 70 -15.96 -13.83 13.64
N TYR A 71 -15.89 -12.73 12.89
CA TYR A 71 -15.10 -12.65 11.67
C TYR A 71 -13.61 -12.84 11.94
N SER A 72 -13.02 -13.84 11.31
CA SER A 72 -11.57 -14.11 11.36
C SER A 72 -10.98 -14.07 9.96
N ILE A 73 -9.82 -13.44 9.83
CA ILE A 73 -9.04 -13.43 8.59
C ILE A 73 -8.31 -14.76 8.48
N LYS A 74 -8.60 -15.52 7.41
CA LYS A 74 -7.80 -16.68 7.05
C LYS A 74 -6.70 -16.23 6.13
N TYR A 75 -5.47 -16.34 6.57
CA TYR A 75 -4.28 -15.96 5.81
C TYR A 75 -3.23 -17.03 5.98
N ASP A 76 -2.77 -17.54 4.86
CA ASP A 76 -1.67 -18.48 4.78
C ASP A 76 -0.69 -17.96 3.71
N TRP A 77 0.52 -17.63 4.12
CA TRP A 77 1.55 -17.14 3.22
C TRP A 77 2.40 -18.32 2.77
N VAL A 78 2.57 -18.43 1.46
CA VAL A 78 3.45 -19.42 0.85
C VAL A 78 4.52 -18.70 0.03
N SER A 79 5.71 -19.28 -0.01
CA SER A 79 6.80 -18.74 -0.83
C SER A 79 6.51 -18.95 -2.32
N LEU A 80 7.12 -18.13 -3.17
CA LEU A 80 6.93 -18.24 -4.61
C LEU A 80 7.35 -19.61 -5.15
N ASP A 81 8.34 -20.24 -4.52
CA ASP A 81 8.87 -21.57 -4.89
C ASP A 81 7.86 -22.69 -4.60
N GLU A 82 6.93 -22.47 -3.68
CA GLU A 82 5.85 -23.42 -3.37
C GLU A 82 4.64 -23.27 -4.30
N ILE A 83 4.59 -22.17 -5.08
CA ILE A 83 3.53 -21.92 -6.05
C ILE A 83 3.93 -22.56 -7.40
N SER A 84 3.06 -23.42 -7.93
CA SER A 84 3.29 -24.08 -9.23
C SER A 84 3.65 -23.05 -10.32
N PRO A 85 4.68 -23.28 -11.14
CA PRO A 85 5.04 -22.41 -12.27
C PRO A 85 3.88 -22.16 -13.24
N ASN A 86 3.02 -23.16 -13.43
CA ASN A 86 1.82 -23.01 -14.27
C ASN A 86 0.85 -22.01 -13.70
N MET A 87 0.70 -21.95 -12.35
CA MET A 87 -0.15 -20.97 -11.70
C MET A 87 0.44 -19.56 -11.83
N GLN A 88 1.75 -19.42 -11.63
CA GLN A 88 2.44 -18.13 -11.82
C GLN A 88 2.25 -17.62 -13.25
N LEU A 89 2.42 -18.49 -14.24
CA LEU A 89 2.21 -18.14 -15.64
C LEU A 89 0.75 -17.79 -15.94
N ALA A 90 -0.20 -18.53 -15.37
CA ALA A 90 -1.63 -18.27 -15.55
C ALA A 90 -2.04 -16.88 -15.01
N VAL A 91 -1.51 -16.49 -13.85
CA VAL A 91 -1.75 -15.15 -13.27
C VAL A 91 -1.18 -14.06 -14.18
N ILE A 92 0.07 -14.21 -14.65
CA ILE A 92 0.68 -13.26 -15.58
C ILE A 92 -0.13 -13.17 -16.88
N ALA A 93 -0.53 -14.29 -17.44
CA ALA A 93 -1.30 -14.33 -18.69
C ALA A 93 -2.70 -13.69 -18.56
N ALA A 94 -3.34 -13.83 -17.39
CA ALA A 94 -4.67 -13.30 -17.15
C ALA A 94 -4.68 -11.82 -16.78
N GLU A 95 -3.73 -11.39 -15.94
CA GLU A 95 -3.76 -10.06 -15.33
C GLU A 95 -2.81 -9.07 -16.00
N ASP A 96 -1.63 -9.52 -16.45
CA ASP A 96 -0.57 -8.62 -16.90
C ASP A 96 0.45 -9.33 -17.79
N GLN A 97 0.09 -9.55 -19.05
CA GLN A 97 0.91 -10.32 -20.01
C GLN A 97 2.31 -9.73 -20.26
N LYS A 98 2.50 -8.46 -19.94
CA LYS A 98 3.78 -7.75 -20.11
C LYS A 98 4.53 -7.56 -18.79
N PHE A 99 4.08 -8.19 -17.71
CA PHE A 99 4.69 -8.07 -16.38
C PHE A 99 6.22 -8.12 -16.37
N PRO A 100 6.89 -9.04 -17.11
CA PRO A 100 8.35 -9.07 -17.14
C PRO A 100 9.01 -7.93 -17.94
N ASN A 101 8.23 -7.13 -18.68
CA ASN A 101 8.74 -6.17 -19.67
C ASN A 101 8.44 -4.72 -19.30
N HIS A 102 7.91 -4.44 -18.11
CA HIS A 102 7.66 -3.07 -17.64
C HIS A 102 7.99 -2.93 -16.16
N TRP A 103 8.14 -1.69 -15.72
CA TRP A 103 8.40 -1.32 -14.34
C TRP A 103 7.11 -0.83 -13.67
N GLY A 104 6.28 -1.77 -13.26
CA GLY A 104 5.04 -1.51 -12.53
C GLY A 104 3.92 -0.86 -13.34
N PHE A 105 4.18 -0.33 -14.56
CA PHE A 105 3.19 0.38 -15.38
C PHE A 105 3.27 -0.06 -16.83
N ASP A 106 2.22 -0.67 -17.37
CA ASP A 106 2.07 -0.91 -18.80
C ASP A 106 1.38 0.28 -19.47
N PHE A 107 2.17 1.25 -19.91
CA PHE A 107 1.67 2.45 -20.57
C PHE A 107 0.93 2.15 -21.89
N GLU A 108 1.30 1.08 -22.59
CA GLU A 108 0.61 0.66 -23.80
C GLU A 108 -0.79 0.13 -23.51
N ALA A 109 -0.92 -0.72 -22.48
CA ALA A 109 -2.22 -1.20 -22.02
C ALA A 109 -3.10 -0.07 -21.52
N ILE A 110 -2.53 0.91 -20.79
CA ILE A 110 -3.25 2.12 -20.33
C ILE A 110 -3.78 2.90 -21.54
N GLN A 111 -2.95 3.14 -22.56
CA GLN A 111 -3.38 3.86 -23.77
C GLN A 111 -4.46 3.09 -24.55
N LYS A 112 -4.32 1.77 -24.69
CA LYS A 112 -5.32 0.92 -25.32
C LYS A 112 -6.65 0.93 -24.57
N ALA A 113 -6.59 0.85 -23.25
CA ALA A 113 -7.78 0.90 -22.41
C ALA A 113 -8.49 2.27 -22.51
N PHE A 114 -7.72 3.35 -22.49
CA PHE A 114 -8.27 4.70 -22.65
C PHE A 114 -9.02 4.84 -23.97
N LYS A 115 -8.39 4.50 -25.11
CA LYS A 115 -9.02 4.54 -26.44
C LYS A 115 -10.25 3.63 -26.56
N PHE A 116 -10.24 2.49 -25.88
CA PHE A 116 -11.39 1.59 -25.87
C PHE A 116 -12.55 2.18 -25.08
N ASN A 117 -12.25 2.73 -23.89
CA ASN A 117 -13.25 3.29 -22.99
C ASN A 117 -13.94 4.55 -23.55
N GLU A 118 -13.25 5.32 -24.41
CA GLU A 118 -13.86 6.44 -25.13
C GLU A 118 -14.96 5.99 -26.13
N LYS A 119 -14.82 4.79 -26.69
CA LYS A 119 -15.70 4.29 -27.76
C LYS A 119 -16.70 3.24 -27.29
N SER A 120 -16.55 2.73 -26.09
CA SER A 120 -17.31 1.59 -25.57
C SER A 120 -18.07 1.94 -24.28
N ARG A 121 -19.28 1.41 -24.14
CA ARG A 121 -20.02 1.45 -22.87
C ARG A 121 -19.42 0.49 -21.81
N ARG A 122 -18.57 -0.45 -22.22
CA ARG A 122 -17.85 -1.36 -21.31
C ARG A 122 -16.53 -0.75 -20.94
N THR A 123 -16.18 -0.82 -19.66
CA THR A 123 -14.90 -0.32 -19.16
C THR A 123 -13.84 -1.43 -19.21
N ARG A 124 -12.72 -1.14 -19.86
CA ARG A 124 -11.53 -1.99 -19.85
C ARG A 124 -10.55 -1.47 -18.80
N GLY A 125 -10.08 -2.34 -17.93
CA GLY A 125 -9.00 -2.05 -16.99
C GLY A 125 -7.63 -2.21 -17.66
N ALA A 126 -6.64 -1.55 -17.08
CA ALA A 126 -5.23 -1.67 -17.48
C ALA A 126 -4.31 -1.61 -16.24
N SER A 127 -4.78 -2.11 -15.11
CA SER A 127 -3.97 -2.18 -13.89
C SER A 127 -3.05 -3.39 -13.95
N THR A 128 -1.77 -3.16 -13.69
CA THR A 128 -0.74 -4.19 -13.62
C THR A 128 -0.79 -4.98 -12.32
N ILE A 129 -0.08 -6.11 -12.24
CA ILE A 129 0.08 -6.90 -11.01
C ILE A 129 0.66 -6.03 -9.89
N SER A 130 1.68 -5.22 -10.18
CA SER A 130 2.32 -4.32 -9.20
C SER A 130 1.34 -3.26 -8.67
N GLN A 131 0.51 -2.68 -9.53
CA GLN A 131 -0.54 -1.74 -9.12
C GLN A 131 -1.63 -2.41 -8.26
N GLN A 132 -2.00 -3.65 -8.59
CA GLN A 132 -2.95 -4.42 -7.78
C GLN A 132 -2.36 -4.77 -6.42
N THR A 133 -1.07 -5.12 -6.36
CA THR A 133 -0.33 -5.35 -5.12
C THR A 133 -0.28 -4.09 -4.27
N ALA A 134 0.10 -2.93 -4.85
CA ALA A 134 0.11 -1.64 -4.17
C ALA A 134 -1.27 -1.31 -3.55
N LYS A 135 -2.34 -1.49 -4.33
CA LYS A 135 -3.70 -1.26 -3.89
C LYS A 135 -4.09 -2.15 -2.70
N ASN A 136 -3.85 -3.45 -2.81
CA ASN A 136 -4.37 -4.41 -1.83
C ASN A 136 -3.50 -4.50 -0.57
N LEU A 137 -2.18 -4.30 -0.72
CA LEU A 137 -1.22 -4.44 0.36
C LEU A 137 -1.17 -3.21 1.26
N VAL A 138 -1.13 -2.01 0.66
CA VAL A 138 -0.81 -0.76 1.36
C VAL A 138 -1.99 0.20 1.43
N LEU A 139 -2.85 0.22 0.39
CA LEU A 139 -3.94 1.17 0.27
C LEU A 139 -5.28 0.56 0.66
N TRP A 140 -6.27 1.42 0.92
CA TRP A 140 -7.63 0.98 1.24
C TRP A 140 -8.41 0.59 -0.02
N HIS A 141 -9.42 -0.25 0.16
CA HIS A 141 -10.34 -0.62 -0.90
C HIS A 141 -11.43 0.45 -1.07
N GLY A 142 -11.69 0.83 -2.31
CA GLY A 142 -12.71 1.84 -2.65
C GLY A 142 -12.38 2.55 -3.96
N GLN A 143 -13.35 3.29 -4.49
CA GLN A 143 -13.19 4.10 -5.71
C GLN A 143 -12.93 5.56 -5.32
N SER A 144 -11.68 5.99 -5.44
CA SER A 144 -11.27 7.36 -5.15
C SER A 144 -10.10 7.75 -6.07
N TRP A 145 -10.22 8.90 -6.71
CA TRP A 145 -9.13 9.47 -7.52
C TRP A 145 -7.87 9.74 -6.68
N PHE A 146 -8.06 10.17 -5.43
CA PHE A 146 -6.95 10.38 -4.51
C PHE A 146 -6.19 9.07 -4.23
N ARG A 147 -6.92 7.99 -3.93
CA ARG A 147 -6.32 6.66 -3.75
C ARG A 147 -5.60 6.20 -5.04
N LYS A 148 -6.23 6.41 -6.21
CA LYS A 148 -5.60 6.07 -7.49
C LYS A 148 -4.30 6.87 -7.73
N GLY A 149 -4.25 8.12 -7.29
CA GLY A 149 -3.02 8.92 -7.29
C GLY A 149 -1.94 8.35 -6.37
N LEU A 150 -2.32 7.80 -5.21
CA LEU A 150 -1.38 7.16 -4.27
C LEU A 150 -0.88 5.79 -4.77
N GLU A 151 -1.60 5.11 -5.65
CA GLU A 151 -1.11 3.87 -6.26
C GLU A 151 0.19 4.09 -7.02
N VAL A 152 0.37 5.26 -7.67
CA VAL A 152 1.55 5.54 -8.49
C VAL A 152 2.86 5.49 -7.67
N PRO A 153 3.06 6.32 -6.63
CA PRO A 153 4.28 6.25 -5.84
C PRO A 153 4.41 4.93 -5.09
N THR A 154 3.30 4.31 -4.65
CA THR A 154 3.34 3.02 -3.96
C THR A 154 3.80 1.89 -4.90
N THR A 155 3.31 1.87 -6.14
CA THR A 155 3.75 0.91 -7.16
C THR A 155 5.24 1.08 -7.46
N ALA A 156 5.72 2.32 -7.61
CA ALA A 156 7.14 2.58 -7.83
C ALA A 156 8.02 2.08 -6.66
N LEU A 157 7.53 2.18 -5.42
CA LEU A 157 8.23 1.67 -4.23
C LEU A 157 8.23 0.14 -4.15
N ILE A 158 7.23 -0.54 -4.72
CA ILE A 158 7.17 -2.01 -4.76
C ILE A 158 8.16 -2.57 -5.80
N GLU A 159 8.43 -1.82 -6.86
CA GLU A 159 9.35 -2.24 -7.92
C GLU A 159 10.84 -2.07 -7.56
N ILE A 160 11.16 -1.33 -6.50
CA ILE A 160 12.53 -1.16 -5.98
C ILE A 160 12.93 -2.37 -5.14
#